data_a0c08c36a246900ff2cdd467694f3765
#
_entry.id   a0c08c36a246900ff2cdd467694f3765
#
_cell.length_a   1.000
_cell.length_b   1.000
_cell.length_c   1.000
_cell.angle_alpha   90.00
_cell.angle_beta   90.00
_cell.angle_gamma   90.00
#
_symmetry.space_group_name_H-M   'P 1'
#
loop_
_entity.id
_entity.type
_entity.pdbx_description
1 polymer ?
#
loop_
_entity_poly.entity_id
_entity_poly.type
_entity_poly.pdbx_seq_one_letter_code
_entity_poly.pdbx_strand_id
1 'polypeptide(L)'
;MKKKIILTISFCISLLPMLLNQYGGAKGVQEISGLINLLNPIGIASVILFILGVWAKFKNKKINKILGGSGVIGIVISEIYEFLTWHILTITGNMSIKNSIEFAFPEFYFGLVISLIMVFIYFFKGVDYDKI
;
A
#
# COMPACT_ATOMS: atom_id res chain seq x y z
N MET A 1 16.52 -17.21 2.59
CA MET A 1 15.17 -17.77 2.77
C MET A 1 14.44 -17.16 3.97
N LYS A 2 15.05 -17.18 5.15
CA LYS A 2 14.43 -16.64 6.38
C LYS A 2 14.07 -15.16 6.27
N LYS A 3 14.97 -14.33 5.70
CA LYS A 3 14.70 -12.90 5.51
C LYS A 3 13.55 -12.64 4.53
N LYS A 4 13.42 -13.46 3.48
CA LYS A 4 12.32 -13.35 2.52
C LYS A 4 10.97 -13.63 3.17
N ILE A 5 10.93 -14.65 4.04
CA ILE A 5 9.72 -15.01 4.80
C ILE A 5 9.34 -13.87 5.73
N ILE A 6 10.27 -13.33 6.50
CA ILE A 6 10.04 -12.22 7.42
C ILE A 6 9.53 -11.01 6.66
N LEU A 7 10.14 -10.70 5.52
CA LEU A 7 9.76 -9.56 4.70
C LEU A 7 8.34 -9.73 4.14
N THR A 8 7.99 -10.94 3.69
CA THR A 8 6.66 -11.25 3.19
C THR A 8 5.61 -11.15 4.30
N ILE A 9 5.90 -11.68 5.48
CA ILE A 9 5.01 -11.59 6.64
C ILE A 9 4.82 -10.11 7.04
N SER A 10 5.90 -9.34 7.08
CA SER A 10 5.83 -7.91 7.38
C SER A 10 4.95 -7.17 6.38
N PHE A 11 5.09 -7.48 5.10
CA PHE A 11 4.26 -6.89 4.05
C PHE A 11 2.78 -7.25 4.25
N CYS A 12 2.47 -8.52 4.52
CA CYS A 12 1.09 -8.94 4.79
C CYS A 12 0.51 -8.22 6.01
N ILE A 13 1.29 -8.09 7.09
CA ILE A 13 0.86 -7.38 8.29
C ILE A 13 0.59 -5.91 7.96
N SER A 14 1.42 -5.29 7.11
CA SER A 14 1.24 -3.88 6.72
C SER A 14 -0.05 -3.64 5.94
N LEU A 15 -0.63 -4.68 5.34
CA LEU A 15 -1.90 -4.59 4.61
C LEU A 15 -3.12 -4.79 5.49
N LEU A 16 -2.97 -5.28 6.73
CA LEU A 16 -4.11 -5.56 7.62
C LEU A 16 -4.98 -4.33 7.90
N PRO A 17 -4.44 -3.10 8.08
CA PRO A 17 -5.29 -1.92 8.28
C PRO A 17 -6.29 -1.67 7.14
N MET A 18 -6.05 -2.22 5.94
CA MET A 18 -6.99 -2.09 4.82
C MET A 18 -8.30 -2.83 5.04
N LEU A 19 -8.37 -3.73 6.03
CA LEU A 19 -9.61 -4.39 6.42
C LEU A 19 -10.53 -3.47 7.23
N LEU A 20 -10.02 -2.35 7.73
CA LEU A 20 -10.80 -1.37 8.49
C LEU A 20 -11.50 -0.40 7.56
N ASN A 21 -12.62 0.18 8.02
CA ASN A 21 -13.27 1.27 7.29
C ASN A 21 -12.38 2.50 7.36
N GLN A 22 -11.92 2.97 6.21
CA GLN A 22 -10.95 4.06 6.11
C GLN A 22 -11.54 5.35 5.55
N TYR A 23 -12.68 5.27 4.87
CA TYR A 23 -13.31 6.42 4.21
C TYR A 23 -14.80 6.46 4.51
N GLY A 24 -15.33 7.67 4.62
CA GLY A 24 -16.75 7.86 4.87
C GLY A 24 -17.01 9.20 5.55
N GLY A 25 -18.03 9.22 6.42
CA GLY A 25 -18.37 10.40 7.23
C GLY A 25 -19.32 11.37 6.55
N ALA A 26 -19.70 11.16 5.29
CA ALA A 26 -20.72 11.96 4.63
C ALA A 26 -22.11 11.35 4.86
N LYS A 27 -23.09 12.18 5.13
CA LYS A 27 -24.47 11.74 5.35
C LYS A 27 -25.02 11.04 4.10
N GLY A 28 -25.54 9.84 4.28
CA GLY A 28 -26.09 9.05 3.19
C GLY A 28 -25.06 8.27 2.36
N VAL A 29 -23.78 8.35 2.71
CA VAL A 29 -22.72 7.61 2.03
C VAL A 29 -22.25 6.47 2.92
N GLN A 30 -22.20 5.26 2.35
CA GLN A 30 -21.72 4.08 3.05
C GLN A 30 -20.22 4.20 3.33
N GLU A 31 -19.81 3.74 4.50
CA GLU A 31 -18.38 3.65 4.84
C GLU A 31 -17.67 2.66 3.92
N ILE A 32 -16.46 3.00 3.51
CA ILE A 32 -15.67 2.21 2.57
C ILE A 32 -14.42 1.70 3.30
N SER A 33 -14.17 0.39 3.19
CA SER A 33 -12.97 -0.21 3.77
C SER A 33 -11.73 0.18 2.97
N GLY A 34 -10.57 0.08 3.62
CA GLY A 34 -9.29 0.31 2.95
C GLY A 34 -8.94 -0.71 1.88
N LEU A 35 -9.78 -1.72 1.66
CA LEU A 35 -9.56 -2.69 0.58
C LEU A 35 -9.54 -2.03 -0.80
N ILE A 36 -10.19 -0.89 -0.98
CA ILE A 36 -10.09 -0.16 -2.27
C ILE A 36 -8.65 0.29 -2.56
N ASN A 37 -7.85 0.54 -1.53
CA ASN A 37 -6.44 0.89 -1.69
C ASN A 37 -5.63 -0.29 -2.24
N LEU A 38 -6.05 -1.50 -1.93
CA LEU A 38 -5.37 -2.73 -2.37
C LEU A 38 -5.91 -3.24 -3.71
N LEU A 39 -7.23 -3.18 -3.90
CA LEU A 39 -7.91 -3.81 -5.03
C LEU A 39 -7.96 -2.93 -6.28
N ASN A 40 -7.53 -1.67 -6.22
CA ASN A 40 -7.40 -0.85 -7.42
C ASN A 40 -6.20 -1.34 -8.26
N PRO A 41 -6.09 -0.96 -9.55
CA PRO A 41 -5.01 -1.44 -10.41
C PRO A 41 -3.61 -1.17 -9.86
N ILE A 42 -3.40 -0.04 -9.19
CA ILE A 42 -2.10 0.32 -8.59
C ILE A 42 -1.78 -0.64 -7.44
N GLY A 43 -2.74 -0.91 -6.57
CA GLY A 43 -2.57 -1.82 -5.43
C GLY A 43 -2.28 -3.25 -5.88
N ILE A 44 -3.04 -3.75 -6.83
CA ILE A 44 -2.86 -5.11 -7.38
C ILE A 44 -1.48 -5.23 -8.03
N ALA A 45 -1.09 -4.27 -8.87
CA ALA A 45 0.23 -4.26 -9.50
C ALA A 45 1.34 -4.21 -8.45
N SER A 46 1.16 -3.45 -7.38
CA SER A 46 2.13 -3.32 -6.30
C SER A 46 2.36 -4.64 -5.57
N VAL A 47 1.30 -5.39 -5.28
CA VAL A 47 1.41 -6.71 -4.66
C VAL A 47 2.17 -7.67 -5.57
N ILE A 48 1.84 -7.69 -6.85
CA ILE A 48 2.52 -8.54 -7.83
C ILE A 48 4.01 -8.20 -7.92
N LEU A 49 4.34 -6.90 -8.00
CA LEU A 49 5.73 -6.44 -8.06
C LEU A 49 6.50 -6.82 -6.80
N PHE A 50 5.88 -6.71 -5.64
CA PHE A 50 6.52 -7.11 -4.37
C PHE A 50 6.84 -8.61 -4.38
N ILE A 51 5.87 -9.45 -4.75
CA ILE A 51 6.04 -10.90 -4.76
C ILE A 51 7.15 -11.30 -5.76
N LEU A 52 7.12 -10.74 -6.97
CA LEU A 52 8.14 -10.99 -7.97
C LEU A 52 9.52 -10.52 -7.49
N GLY A 53 9.56 -9.34 -6.86
CA GLY A 53 10.83 -8.80 -6.36
C GLY A 53 11.45 -9.66 -5.28
N VAL A 54 10.65 -10.21 -4.38
CA VAL A 54 11.16 -11.01 -3.26
C VAL A 54 11.44 -12.45 -3.67
N TRP A 55 10.58 -13.06 -4.48
CA TRP A 55 10.61 -14.51 -4.70
C TRP A 55 11.08 -14.95 -6.07
N ALA A 56 11.00 -14.12 -7.12
CA ALA A 56 11.46 -14.51 -8.44
C ALA A 56 12.99 -14.59 -8.51
N LYS A 57 13.49 -15.52 -9.29
CA LYS A 57 14.94 -15.77 -9.43
C LYS A 57 15.46 -15.08 -10.70
N PHE A 58 15.84 -13.84 -10.60
CA PHE A 58 16.46 -13.10 -11.70
C PHE A 58 17.99 -13.26 -11.64
N LYS A 59 18.63 -13.24 -12.80
CA LYS A 59 20.10 -13.24 -12.89
C LYS A 59 20.68 -12.00 -12.22
N ASN A 60 20.11 -10.83 -12.52
CA ASN A 60 20.52 -9.57 -11.93
C ASN A 60 19.67 -9.33 -10.66
N LYS A 61 20.31 -9.47 -9.50
CA LYS A 61 19.64 -9.30 -8.21
C LYS A 61 19.17 -7.87 -7.94
N LYS A 62 19.72 -6.92 -8.67
CA LYS A 62 19.26 -5.52 -8.62
C LYS A 62 17.82 -5.40 -9.11
N ILE A 63 17.42 -6.22 -10.08
CA ILE A 63 16.04 -6.28 -10.56
C ILE A 63 15.10 -6.69 -9.43
N ASN A 64 15.46 -7.69 -8.62
CA ASN A 64 14.69 -8.09 -7.46
C ASN A 64 14.46 -6.92 -6.50
N LYS A 65 15.51 -6.20 -6.18
CA LYS A 65 15.44 -5.06 -5.25
C LYS A 65 14.54 -3.96 -5.80
N ILE A 66 14.64 -3.64 -7.09
CA ILE A 66 13.84 -2.61 -7.74
C ILE A 66 12.36 -3.01 -7.75
N LEU A 67 12.05 -4.25 -8.14
CA LEU A 67 10.66 -4.72 -8.22
C LEU A 67 10.00 -4.74 -6.84
N GLY A 68 10.67 -5.30 -5.85
CA GLY A 68 10.13 -5.34 -4.50
C GLY A 68 9.95 -3.94 -3.90
N GLY A 69 10.94 -3.06 -4.13
CA GLY A 69 10.87 -1.67 -3.69
C GLY A 69 9.73 -0.91 -4.37
N SER A 70 9.54 -1.13 -5.66
CA SER A 70 8.40 -0.56 -6.41
C SER A 70 7.08 -1.04 -5.85
N GLY A 71 7.00 -2.31 -5.40
CA GLY A 71 5.80 -2.85 -4.78
C GLY A 71 5.44 -2.15 -3.48
N VAL A 72 6.39 -2.01 -2.56
CA VAL A 72 6.10 -1.36 -1.26
C VAL A 72 5.80 0.13 -1.42
N ILE A 73 6.49 0.81 -2.32
CA ILE A 73 6.21 2.22 -2.64
C ILE A 73 4.85 2.35 -3.33
N GLY A 74 4.54 1.42 -4.23
CA GLY A 74 3.27 1.41 -4.96
C GLY A 74 2.06 1.29 -4.04
N ILE A 75 2.15 0.57 -2.93
CA ILE A 75 1.07 0.51 -1.93
C ILE A 75 0.81 1.90 -1.34
N VAL A 76 1.87 2.64 -0.99
CA VAL A 76 1.73 4.02 -0.49
C VAL A 76 1.09 4.92 -1.54
N ILE A 77 1.53 4.81 -2.79
CA ILE A 77 0.96 5.58 -3.90
C ILE A 77 -0.52 5.25 -4.09
N SER A 78 -0.88 3.96 -4.02
CA SER A 78 -2.27 3.51 -4.12
C SER A 78 -3.15 4.11 -3.01
N GLU A 79 -2.65 4.11 -1.78
CA GLU A 79 -3.37 4.70 -0.64
C GLU A 79 -3.59 6.20 -0.85
N ILE A 80 -2.58 6.92 -1.29
CA ILE A 80 -2.68 8.36 -1.56
C ILE A 80 -3.63 8.62 -2.73
N TYR A 81 -3.56 7.80 -3.78
CA TYR A 81 -4.44 7.90 -4.93
C TYR A 81 -5.91 7.78 -4.51
N GLU A 82 -6.26 6.76 -3.73
CA GLU A 82 -7.63 6.58 -3.26
C GLU A 82 -8.04 7.70 -2.28
N PHE A 83 -7.13 8.11 -1.40
CA PHE A 83 -7.37 9.23 -0.48
C PHE A 83 -7.79 10.51 -1.24
N LEU A 84 -7.15 10.78 -2.37
CA LEU A 84 -7.44 11.99 -3.16
C LEU A 84 -8.67 11.83 -4.06
N THR A 85 -9.02 10.62 -4.48
CA THR A 85 -9.97 10.41 -5.57
C THR A 85 -11.26 9.70 -5.18
N TRP A 86 -11.29 8.93 -4.08
CA TRP A 86 -12.45 8.10 -3.76
C TRP A 86 -13.76 8.90 -3.65
N HIS A 87 -13.68 10.11 -3.08
CA HIS A 87 -14.86 10.95 -2.84
C HIS A 87 -15.36 11.67 -4.10
N ILE A 88 -14.57 11.71 -5.18
CA ILE A 88 -14.92 12.47 -6.38
C ILE A 88 -16.22 11.97 -6.99
N LEU A 89 -16.34 10.65 -7.20
CA LEU A 89 -17.51 10.05 -7.81
C LEU A 89 -18.66 9.85 -6.83
N THR A 90 -18.38 9.79 -5.53
CA THR A 90 -19.38 9.43 -4.52
C THR A 90 -19.98 10.63 -3.80
N ILE A 91 -19.22 11.74 -3.63
CA ILE A 91 -19.64 12.85 -2.77
C ILE A 91 -19.48 14.21 -3.45
N THR A 92 -18.27 14.56 -3.89
CA THR A 92 -17.93 15.96 -4.17
C THR A 92 -17.88 16.36 -5.65
N GLY A 93 -17.64 15.41 -6.55
CA GLY A 93 -17.45 15.68 -7.98
C GLY A 93 -16.13 16.37 -8.34
N ASN A 94 -15.37 16.84 -7.37
CA ASN A 94 -14.12 17.58 -7.58
C ASN A 94 -13.02 17.08 -6.66
N MET A 95 -11.76 17.08 -7.14
CA MET A 95 -10.62 16.83 -6.29
C MET A 95 -10.37 18.00 -5.35
N SER A 96 -10.33 17.73 -4.05
CA SER A 96 -10.06 18.73 -3.02
C SER A 96 -9.34 18.06 -1.85
N ILE A 97 -8.18 18.60 -1.49
CA ILE A 97 -7.43 18.08 -0.35
C ILE A 97 -8.22 18.23 0.94
N LYS A 98 -8.95 19.33 1.09
CA LYS A 98 -9.81 19.57 2.26
C LYS A 98 -10.86 18.47 2.41
N ASN A 99 -11.54 18.11 1.32
CA ASN A 99 -12.54 17.04 1.33
C ASN A 99 -11.90 15.67 1.55
N SER A 100 -10.72 15.45 0.99
CA SER A 100 -9.96 14.21 1.23
C SER A 100 -9.65 14.02 2.71
N ILE A 101 -9.20 15.09 3.38
CA ILE A 101 -8.91 15.05 4.82
C ILE A 101 -10.20 14.84 5.63
N GLU A 102 -11.28 15.53 5.27
CA GLU A 102 -12.54 15.47 5.98
C GLU A 102 -13.18 14.08 5.96
N PHE A 103 -13.09 13.38 4.82
CA PHE A 103 -13.76 12.10 4.60
C PHE A 103 -12.86 10.88 4.78
N ALA A 104 -11.64 11.07 5.27
CA ALA A 104 -10.75 9.98 5.64
C ALA A 104 -10.78 9.78 7.16
N PHE A 105 -10.96 8.53 7.59
CA PHE A 105 -10.97 8.19 9.01
C PHE A 105 -9.55 8.08 9.59
N PRO A 106 -9.39 8.13 10.93
CA PRO A 106 -8.10 7.88 11.57
C PRO A 106 -7.45 6.56 11.15
N GLU A 107 -8.25 5.55 10.83
CA GLU A 107 -7.78 4.24 10.36
C GLU A 107 -7.01 4.34 9.04
N PHE A 108 -7.37 5.29 8.16
CA PHE A 108 -6.61 5.54 6.94
C PHE A 108 -5.19 6.04 7.27
N TYR A 109 -5.09 7.02 8.16
CA TYR A 109 -3.79 7.58 8.54
C TYR A 109 -2.93 6.56 9.25
N PHE A 110 -3.54 5.74 10.10
CA PHE A 110 -2.84 4.62 10.74
C PHE A 110 -2.28 3.65 9.70
N GLY A 111 -3.10 3.25 8.73
CA GLY A 111 -2.68 2.37 7.65
C GLY A 111 -1.57 2.97 6.79
N LEU A 112 -1.66 4.27 6.49
CA LEU A 112 -0.64 4.98 5.72
C LEU A 112 0.71 4.99 6.47
N VAL A 113 0.70 5.26 7.77
CA VAL A 113 1.91 5.22 8.59
C VAL A 113 2.53 3.82 8.59
N ILE A 114 1.71 2.78 8.74
CA ILE A 114 2.19 1.39 8.71
C ILE A 114 2.81 1.06 7.35
N SER A 115 2.20 1.52 6.24
CA SER A 115 2.75 1.31 4.90
C SER A 115 4.08 2.04 4.70
N LEU A 116 4.22 3.23 5.26
CA LEU A 116 5.49 3.98 5.23
C LEU A 116 6.57 3.26 6.05
N ILE A 117 6.22 2.70 7.20
CA ILE A 117 7.14 1.88 8.01
C ILE A 117 7.59 0.66 7.19
N MET A 118 6.69 0.03 6.44
CA MET A 118 7.04 -1.12 5.60
C MET A 118 8.04 -0.72 4.50
N VAL A 119 7.87 0.45 3.88
CA VAL A 119 8.85 0.97 2.91
C VAL A 119 10.22 1.09 3.57
N PHE A 120 10.26 1.66 4.77
CA PHE A 120 11.50 1.80 5.55
C PHE A 120 12.14 0.44 5.85
N ILE A 121 11.35 -0.52 6.32
CA ILE A 121 11.83 -1.88 6.61
C ILE A 121 12.43 -2.51 5.35
N TYR A 122 11.75 -2.39 4.22
CA TYR A 122 12.22 -2.98 2.97
C TYR A 122 13.59 -2.44 2.57
N PHE A 123 13.78 -1.13 2.59
CA PHE A 123 15.02 -0.53 2.10
C PHE A 123 16.18 -0.59 3.09
N PHE A 124 15.91 -0.60 4.40
CA PHE A 124 16.96 -0.56 5.42
C PHE A 124 17.25 -1.90 6.08
N LYS A 125 16.28 -2.81 6.10
CA LYS A 125 16.44 -4.13 6.72
C LYS A 125 16.02 -5.29 5.80
N GLY A 126 15.91 -5.01 4.52
CA GLY A 126 15.44 -5.99 3.55
C GLY A 126 16.48 -7.06 3.22
N VAL A 127 16.16 -7.90 2.25
CA VAL A 127 16.97 -9.01 1.81
C VAL A 127 18.24 -8.50 1.12
N ASP A 128 19.39 -9.04 1.51
CA ASP A 128 20.64 -8.85 0.77
C ASP A 128 20.66 -9.84 -0.40
N TYR A 129 20.23 -9.35 -1.55
CA TYR A 129 20.11 -10.18 -2.74
C TYR A 129 21.45 -10.64 -3.29
N ASP A 130 22.55 -9.96 -2.96
CA ASP A 130 23.88 -10.34 -3.43
C ASP A 130 24.40 -11.61 -2.76
N LYS A 131 23.82 -12.00 -1.63
CA LYS A 131 24.18 -13.19 -0.87
C LYS A 131 23.26 -14.39 -1.09
N ILE A 132 22.33 -14.28 -2.04
CA ILE A 132 21.38 -15.38 -2.30
C ILE A 132 21.83 -16.23 -3.47
#